data_f9751c63ad21f23beab4d21e4be7f518
#
_entry.id   f9751c63ad21f23beab4d21e4be7f518
#
_cell.length_a   1.000
_cell.length_b   1.000
_cell.length_c   1.000
_cell.angle_alpha   90.00
_cell.angle_beta   90.00
_cell.angle_gamma   90.00
#
_symmetry.space_group_name_H-M   'P 1'
#
loop_
_entity.id
_entity.type
_entity.pdbx_description
1 polymer ?
#
loop_
_entity_poly.entity_id
_entity_poly.type
_entity_poly.pdbx_seq_one_letter_code
_entity_poly.pdbx_strand_id
1 'polypeptide(L)'
;MPPKTKELNERDTKLVEWLNEAHVKESELEGALTGHVALTEKAPYKKRLQQHLKETREHKRSIARRIKALGGTPTAGPDLPAAPKVVGAAAGKAKAAVKGQVAAARALVTKQADTHVRNAQEELREEQVEIALYLRIETLATEVGDAETTKLAKRIRREEERMAKYLTAELPRLVKDVVRAEIPRDQRATSNRSRRRTTSRSRTTRSGSAASS
;
A
#
# COMPACT_ATOMS: atom_id res chain seq x y z
N MET A 1 -4.05 -3.61 -49.43
CA MET A 1 -4.72 -2.47 -48.79
C MET A 1 -4.46 -2.55 -47.29
N PRO A 2 -3.94 -1.53 -46.64
CA PRO A 2 -3.87 -1.53 -45.19
C PRO A 2 -5.30 -1.55 -44.63
N PRO A 3 -5.54 -2.24 -43.48
CA PRO A 3 -6.85 -2.27 -42.87
C PRO A 3 -7.23 -0.82 -42.49
N LYS A 4 -8.43 -0.39 -42.92
CA LYS A 4 -8.99 0.90 -42.49
C LYS A 4 -9.12 0.86 -40.98
N THR A 5 -8.32 1.63 -40.26
CA THR A 5 -8.54 1.91 -38.85
C THR A 5 -9.92 2.50 -38.71
N LYS A 6 -10.83 1.77 -38.07
CA LYS A 6 -12.18 2.26 -37.79
C LYS A 6 -12.03 3.46 -36.86
N GLU A 7 -12.42 4.64 -37.31
CA GLU A 7 -12.46 5.80 -36.42
C GLU A 7 -13.38 5.51 -35.23
N LEU A 8 -12.87 5.80 -34.03
CA LEU A 8 -13.63 5.66 -32.79
C LEU A 8 -14.75 6.72 -32.78
N ASN A 9 -15.92 6.32 -32.36
CA ASN A 9 -16.97 7.29 -32.04
C ASN A 9 -16.62 8.06 -30.76
N GLU A 10 -17.33 9.15 -30.46
CA GLU A 10 -17.07 10.03 -29.32
C GLU A 10 -17.09 9.26 -27.98
N ARG A 11 -18.03 8.31 -27.83
CA ARG A 11 -18.15 7.43 -26.67
C ARG A 11 -16.88 6.60 -26.46
N ASP A 12 -16.49 5.85 -27.49
CA ASP A 12 -15.34 4.94 -27.42
C ASP A 12 -14.03 5.72 -27.30
N THR A 13 -13.95 6.89 -27.92
CA THR A 13 -12.81 7.81 -27.77
C THR A 13 -12.64 8.23 -26.30
N LYS A 14 -13.71 8.65 -25.63
CA LYS A 14 -13.63 9.07 -24.22
C LYS A 14 -13.32 7.90 -23.28
N LEU A 15 -13.88 6.72 -23.52
CA LEU A 15 -13.55 5.52 -22.77
C LEU A 15 -12.08 5.13 -22.92
N VAL A 16 -11.57 5.14 -24.15
CA VAL A 16 -10.16 4.83 -24.45
C VAL A 16 -9.21 5.84 -23.80
N GLU A 17 -9.55 7.14 -23.84
CA GLU A 17 -8.78 8.19 -23.17
C GLU A 17 -8.62 7.89 -21.68
N TRP A 18 -9.70 7.67 -20.95
CA TRP A 18 -9.65 7.45 -19.50
C TRP A 18 -9.08 6.07 -19.11
N LEU A 19 -9.28 5.05 -19.94
CA LEU A 19 -8.62 3.75 -19.75
C LEU A 19 -7.11 3.86 -19.99
N ASN A 20 -6.64 4.72 -20.90
CA ASN A 20 -5.22 4.97 -21.09
C ASN A 20 -4.60 5.70 -19.89
N GLU A 21 -5.30 6.68 -19.29
CA GLU A 21 -4.85 7.29 -18.03
C GLU A 21 -4.68 6.22 -16.93
N ALA A 22 -5.66 5.31 -16.79
CA ALA A 22 -5.57 4.21 -15.84
C ALA A 22 -4.40 3.25 -16.17
N HIS A 23 -4.19 2.92 -17.44
CA HIS A 23 -3.08 2.07 -17.87
C HIS A 23 -1.70 2.64 -17.53
N VAL A 24 -1.53 3.96 -17.70
CA VAL A 24 -0.31 4.67 -17.30
C VAL A 24 -0.15 4.63 -15.79
N LYS A 25 -1.22 4.89 -15.04
CA LYS A 25 -1.22 4.88 -13.58
C LYS A 25 -0.82 3.52 -13.01
N GLU A 26 -1.40 2.44 -13.52
CA GLU A 26 -1.01 1.07 -13.13
C GLU A 26 0.46 0.76 -13.46
N SER A 27 1.00 1.36 -14.52
CA SER A 27 2.41 1.18 -14.87
C SER A 27 3.33 1.90 -13.89
N GLU A 28 2.97 3.09 -13.43
CA GLU A 28 3.69 3.84 -12.39
C GLU A 28 3.65 3.09 -11.06
N LEU A 29 2.47 2.61 -10.66
CA LEU A 29 2.29 1.85 -9.43
C LEU A 29 3.06 0.53 -9.44
N GLU A 30 3.08 -0.20 -10.57
CA GLU A 30 3.89 -1.42 -10.72
C GLU A 30 5.37 -1.13 -10.41
N GLY A 31 5.90 -0.01 -10.90
CA GLY A 31 7.26 0.44 -10.63
C GLY A 31 7.50 0.74 -9.14
N ALA A 32 6.62 1.55 -8.53
CA ALA A 32 6.68 1.92 -7.12
C ALA A 32 6.59 0.69 -6.21
N LEU A 33 5.59 -0.17 -6.41
CA LEU A 33 5.40 -1.42 -5.65
C LEU A 33 6.59 -2.37 -5.74
N THR A 34 7.22 -2.46 -6.93
CA THR A 34 8.43 -3.27 -7.10
C THR A 34 9.55 -2.77 -6.18
N GLY A 35 9.74 -1.45 -6.10
CA GLY A 35 10.69 -0.82 -5.19
C GLY A 35 10.33 -1.05 -3.72
N HIS A 36 9.07 -0.83 -3.34
CA HIS A 36 8.59 -1.01 -1.97
C HIS A 36 8.70 -2.46 -1.50
N VAL A 37 8.37 -3.45 -2.34
CA VAL A 37 8.56 -4.88 -2.04
C VAL A 37 10.03 -5.20 -1.79
N ALA A 38 10.95 -4.62 -2.58
CA ALA A 38 12.38 -4.84 -2.40
C ALA A 38 12.89 -4.29 -1.06
N LEU A 39 12.41 -3.11 -0.64
CA LEU A 39 12.80 -2.41 0.57
C LEU A 39 12.09 -2.91 1.84
N THR A 40 11.01 -3.68 1.71
CA THR A 40 10.21 -4.12 2.86
C THR A 40 10.78 -5.41 3.45
N GLU A 41 11.11 -5.39 4.75
CA GLU A 41 11.59 -6.55 5.51
C GLU A 41 10.48 -7.23 6.33
N LYS A 42 9.46 -6.47 6.76
CA LYS A 42 8.34 -6.98 7.57
C LYS A 42 7.50 -7.99 6.77
N ALA A 43 7.69 -9.27 7.02
CA ALA A 43 7.18 -10.38 6.21
C ALA A 43 5.66 -10.31 5.92
N PRO A 44 4.74 -10.08 6.88
CA PRO A 44 3.32 -9.98 6.58
C PRO A 44 2.97 -8.81 5.65
N TYR A 45 3.59 -7.64 5.87
CA TYR A 45 3.41 -6.46 5.03
C TYR A 45 3.97 -6.71 3.63
N LYS A 46 5.19 -7.24 3.52
CA LYS A 46 5.81 -7.62 2.24
C LYS A 46 4.94 -8.57 1.43
N LYS A 47 4.37 -9.59 2.08
CA LYS A 47 3.48 -10.55 1.41
C LYS A 47 2.24 -9.86 0.82
N ARG A 48 1.65 -8.89 1.53
CA ARG A 48 0.49 -8.14 1.01
C ARG A 48 0.88 -7.24 -0.17
N LEU A 49 2.04 -6.56 -0.10
CA LEU A 49 2.56 -5.77 -1.23
C LEU A 49 2.83 -6.65 -2.46
N GLN A 50 3.42 -7.84 -2.27
CA GLN A 50 3.64 -8.78 -3.37
C GLN A 50 2.33 -9.26 -4.01
N GLN A 51 1.29 -9.47 -3.21
CA GLN A 51 -0.03 -9.81 -3.72
C GLN A 51 -0.62 -8.65 -4.53
N HIS A 52 -0.54 -7.44 -3.99
CA HIS A 52 -1.02 -6.24 -4.67
C HIS A 52 -0.28 -5.97 -5.98
N LEU A 53 1.03 -6.15 -6.02
CA LEU A 53 1.82 -6.06 -7.26
C LEU A 53 1.33 -7.03 -8.35
N LYS A 54 0.85 -8.21 -7.98
CA LYS A 54 0.24 -9.16 -8.95
C LYS A 54 -1.12 -8.65 -9.42
N GLU A 55 -1.93 -8.07 -8.53
CA GLU A 55 -3.21 -7.45 -8.83
C GLU A 55 -3.01 -6.30 -9.84
N THR A 56 -2.12 -5.34 -9.56
CA THR A 56 -1.72 -4.22 -10.44
C THR A 56 -1.33 -4.69 -11.84
N ARG A 57 -0.50 -5.73 -11.93
CA ARG A 57 -0.10 -6.32 -13.23
C ARG A 57 -1.27 -6.88 -14.00
N GLU A 58 -2.24 -7.47 -13.33
CA GLU A 58 -3.46 -8.00 -13.99
C GLU A 58 -4.41 -6.87 -14.38
N HIS A 59 -4.53 -5.81 -13.57
CA HIS A 59 -5.26 -4.60 -13.91
C HIS A 59 -4.74 -4.02 -15.22
N LYS A 60 -3.44 -3.75 -15.29
CA LYS A 60 -2.77 -3.22 -16.49
C LYS A 60 -3.07 -4.06 -17.74
N ARG A 61 -2.93 -5.40 -17.64
CA ARG A 61 -3.24 -6.30 -18.76
C ARG A 61 -4.72 -6.26 -19.16
N SER A 62 -5.61 -6.22 -18.18
CA SER A 62 -7.05 -6.20 -18.42
C SER A 62 -7.50 -4.88 -19.07
N ILE A 63 -6.94 -3.76 -18.61
CA ILE A 63 -7.18 -2.43 -19.19
C ILE A 63 -6.68 -2.41 -20.65
N ALA A 64 -5.45 -2.89 -20.90
CA ALA A 64 -4.90 -2.94 -22.25
C ALA A 64 -5.76 -3.78 -23.21
N ARG A 65 -6.30 -4.92 -22.74
CA ARG A 65 -7.24 -5.74 -23.51
C ARG A 65 -8.53 -4.97 -23.80
N ARG A 66 -9.05 -4.24 -22.82
CA ARG A 66 -10.29 -3.46 -23.00
C ARG A 66 -10.11 -2.30 -23.98
N ILE A 67 -9.01 -1.56 -23.90
CA ILE A 67 -8.65 -0.50 -24.85
C ILE A 67 -8.65 -1.05 -26.29
N LYS A 68 -7.97 -2.19 -26.50
CA LYS A 68 -7.93 -2.84 -27.83
C LYS A 68 -9.30 -3.30 -28.29
N ALA A 69 -10.14 -3.83 -27.41
CA ALA A 69 -11.50 -4.25 -27.74
C ALA A 69 -12.41 -3.07 -28.15
N LEU A 70 -12.14 -1.87 -27.64
CA LEU A 70 -12.82 -0.64 -28.06
C LEU A 70 -12.25 -0.10 -29.39
N GLY A 71 -11.14 -0.64 -29.91
CA GLY A 71 -10.48 -0.18 -31.12
C GLY A 71 -9.35 0.83 -30.87
N GLY A 72 -9.02 1.09 -29.61
CA GLY A 72 -7.93 1.97 -29.23
C GLY A 72 -6.58 1.28 -29.14
N THR A 73 -5.55 2.06 -28.86
CA THR A 73 -4.18 1.58 -28.62
C THR A 73 -3.78 1.91 -27.19
N PRO A 74 -3.32 0.90 -26.40
CA PRO A 74 -2.81 1.17 -25.05
C PRO A 74 -1.58 2.08 -25.11
N THR A 75 -1.59 3.16 -24.34
CA THR A 75 -0.44 4.05 -24.20
C THR A 75 0.62 3.33 -23.41
N ALA A 76 1.87 3.29 -23.92
CA ALA A 76 3.00 2.92 -23.10
C ALA A 76 3.13 3.97 -21.99
N GLY A 77 3.15 3.52 -20.74
CA GLY A 77 3.55 4.40 -19.63
C GLY A 77 4.97 4.91 -19.86
N PRO A 78 5.41 5.95 -19.16
CA PRO A 78 6.78 6.38 -19.23
C PRO A 78 7.68 5.15 -19.01
N ASP A 79 8.74 5.01 -19.81
CA ASP A 79 9.80 4.03 -19.57
C ASP A 79 10.42 4.35 -18.20
N LEU A 80 9.84 3.77 -17.15
CA LEU A 80 10.42 3.86 -15.83
C LEU A 80 11.78 3.15 -15.92
N PRO A 81 12.87 3.84 -15.59
CA PRO A 81 14.16 3.18 -15.50
C PRO A 81 13.98 1.97 -14.60
N ALA A 82 14.42 0.80 -15.07
CA ALA A 82 14.39 -0.43 -14.30
C ALA A 82 14.86 -0.09 -12.88
N ALA A 83 14.05 -0.45 -11.86
CA ALA A 83 14.35 -0.15 -10.46
C ALA A 83 15.84 -0.34 -10.23
N PRO A 84 16.54 0.62 -9.63
CA PRO A 84 17.98 0.53 -9.47
C PRO A 84 18.26 -0.82 -8.84
N LYS A 85 19.07 -1.65 -9.52
CA LYS A 85 19.57 -2.89 -8.92
C LYS A 85 20.22 -2.44 -7.63
N VAL A 86 19.58 -2.77 -6.51
CA VAL A 86 20.19 -2.58 -5.18
C VAL A 86 21.43 -3.46 -5.22
N VAL A 87 22.54 -2.85 -5.60
CA VAL A 87 23.85 -3.49 -5.53
C VAL A 87 24.04 -3.75 -4.04
N GLY A 88 23.99 -5.03 -3.65
CA GLY A 88 24.16 -5.45 -2.28
C GLY A 88 25.38 -4.74 -1.71
N ALA A 89 25.14 -3.98 -0.63
CA ALA A 89 26.21 -3.33 0.08
C ALA A 89 27.25 -4.38 0.44
N ALA A 90 28.42 -4.27 -0.17
CA ALA A 90 29.55 -5.14 0.09
C ALA A 90 29.80 -5.15 1.61
N ALA A 91 29.80 -6.34 2.19
CA ALA A 91 30.14 -6.57 3.60
C ALA A 91 31.60 -6.14 3.83
N GLY A 92 31.79 -4.85 4.13
CA GLY A 92 33.05 -4.32 4.62
C GLY A 92 33.29 -4.84 6.02
N LYS A 93 34.28 -5.72 6.17
CA LYS A 93 34.79 -6.17 7.47
C LYS A 93 35.35 -4.97 8.24
N ALA A 94 34.58 -4.43 9.20
CA ALA A 94 35.11 -3.53 10.21
C ALA A 94 34.87 -4.15 11.59
N LYS A 95 35.95 -4.52 12.30
CA LYS A 95 35.94 -4.84 13.74
C LYS A 95 35.63 -3.55 14.51
N ALA A 96 34.31 -3.26 14.71
CA ALA A 96 33.89 -2.18 15.57
C ALA A 96 33.55 -2.73 16.97
N ALA A 97 33.91 -2.00 18.03
CA ALA A 97 33.66 -2.37 19.41
C ALA A 97 32.16 -2.65 19.64
N VAL A 98 31.82 -3.60 20.50
CA VAL A 98 30.47 -4.11 20.77
C VAL A 98 29.44 -3.00 20.98
N LYS A 99 29.77 -1.89 21.61
CA LYS A 99 28.89 -0.70 21.76
C LYS A 99 28.51 -0.05 20.41
N GLY A 100 29.45 -0.01 19.47
CA GLY A 100 29.19 0.54 18.13
C GLY A 100 28.27 -0.36 17.29
N GLN A 101 28.35 -1.68 17.44
CA GLN A 101 27.51 -2.63 16.72
C GLN A 101 26.03 -2.54 17.16
N VAL A 102 25.77 -2.39 18.48
CA VAL A 102 24.41 -2.20 18.99
C VAL A 102 23.79 -0.88 18.51
N ALA A 103 24.57 0.21 18.50
CA ALA A 103 24.11 1.50 18.00
C ALA A 103 23.83 1.46 16.48
N ALA A 104 24.71 0.82 15.70
CA ALA A 104 24.52 0.64 14.26
C ALA A 104 23.31 -0.24 13.94
N ALA A 105 23.14 -1.36 14.65
CA ALA A 105 21.96 -2.22 14.50
C ALA A 105 20.67 -1.48 14.84
N ARG A 106 20.65 -0.67 15.91
CA ARG A 106 19.50 0.15 16.28
C ARG A 106 19.19 1.20 15.23
N ALA A 107 20.18 1.88 14.67
CA ALA A 107 20.01 2.87 13.59
C ALA A 107 19.42 2.23 12.33
N LEU A 108 19.82 1.00 11.98
CA LEU A 108 19.25 0.27 10.86
C LEU A 108 17.78 -0.08 11.09
N VAL A 109 17.42 -0.58 12.27
CA VAL A 109 16.02 -0.91 12.63
C VAL A 109 15.14 0.35 12.60
N THR A 110 15.63 1.46 13.13
CA THR A 110 14.93 2.76 13.11
C THR A 110 14.68 3.22 11.68
N LYS A 111 15.72 3.24 10.84
CA LYS A 111 15.62 3.61 9.42
C LYS A 111 14.63 2.72 8.67
N GLN A 112 14.63 1.43 8.94
CA GLN A 112 13.72 0.47 8.33
C GLN A 112 12.27 0.69 8.75
N ALA A 113 12.01 0.95 10.04
CA ALA A 113 10.68 1.23 10.56
C ALA A 113 10.09 2.51 9.94
N ASP A 114 10.88 3.59 9.85
CA ASP A 114 10.45 4.84 9.21
C ASP A 114 10.19 4.65 7.70
N THR A 115 11.03 3.88 7.01
CA THR A 115 10.83 3.52 5.60
C THR A 115 9.50 2.80 5.39
N HIS A 116 9.14 1.84 6.24
CA HIS A 116 7.86 1.15 6.14
C HIS A 116 6.66 2.09 6.32
N VAL A 117 6.74 3.05 7.25
CA VAL A 117 5.67 4.05 7.47
C VAL A 117 5.50 4.93 6.23
N ARG A 118 6.61 5.45 5.68
CA ARG A 118 6.58 6.32 4.49
C ARG A 118 6.01 5.59 3.28
N ASN A 119 6.48 4.36 3.03
CA ASN A 119 5.98 3.55 1.92
C ASN A 119 4.48 3.26 2.09
N ALA A 120 4.03 2.87 3.28
CA ALA A 120 2.62 2.60 3.53
C ALA A 120 1.74 3.85 3.38
N GLN A 121 2.24 5.02 3.74
CA GLN A 121 1.54 6.29 3.56
C GLN A 121 1.43 6.64 2.08
N GLU A 122 2.50 6.47 1.32
CA GLU A 122 2.51 6.71 -0.12
C GLU A 122 1.58 5.76 -0.86
N GLU A 123 1.66 4.46 -0.59
CA GLU A 123 0.74 3.46 -1.13
C GLU A 123 -0.72 3.83 -0.84
N LEU A 124 -1.05 4.19 0.41
CA LEU A 124 -2.41 4.57 0.79
C LEU A 124 -2.90 5.80 0.00
N ARG A 125 -2.03 6.75 -0.28
CA ARG A 125 -2.34 7.91 -1.12
C ARG A 125 -2.65 7.48 -2.55
N GLU A 126 -1.84 6.61 -3.12
CA GLU A 126 -2.00 6.10 -4.48
C GLU A 126 -3.30 5.29 -4.63
N GLU A 127 -3.64 4.43 -3.65
CA GLU A 127 -4.91 3.71 -3.63
C GLU A 127 -6.13 4.66 -3.70
N GLN A 128 -6.10 5.79 -2.97
CA GLN A 128 -7.19 6.76 -3.00
C GLN A 128 -7.31 7.44 -4.39
N VAL A 129 -6.20 7.70 -5.05
CA VAL A 129 -6.18 8.23 -6.42
C VAL A 129 -6.80 7.21 -7.39
N GLU A 130 -6.42 5.93 -7.28
CA GLU A 130 -6.92 4.86 -8.14
C GLU A 130 -8.40 4.57 -7.90
N ILE A 131 -8.87 4.55 -6.65
CA ILE A 131 -10.29 4.42 -6.31
C ILE A 131 -11.12 5.53 -7.01
N ALA A 132 -10.65 6.78 -6.96
CA ALA A 132 -11.33 7.89 -7.62
C ALA A 132 -11.29 7.76 -9.16
N LEU A 133 -10.15 7.34 -9.71
CA LEU A 133 -9.98 7.11 -11.15
C LEU A 133 -10.93 6.03 -11.67
N TYR A 134 -10.99 4.88 -11.00
CA TYR A 134 -11.87 3.79 -11.40
C TYR A 134 -13.35 4.08 -11.14
N LEU A 135 -13.70 4.86 -10.12
CA LEU A 135 -15.06 5.34 -9.92
C LEU A 135 -15.51 6.22 -11.10
N ARG A 136 -14.64 7.12 -11.55
CA ARG A 136 -14.89 7.98 -12.73
C ARG A 136 -15.13 7.14 -13.99
N ILE A 137 -14.28 6.14 -14.24
CA ILE A 137 -14.41 5.24 -15.41
C ILE A 137 -15.67 4.38 -15.31
N GLU A 138 -15.96 3.81 -14.13
CA GLU A 138 -17.19 3.02 -13.87
C GLU A 138 -18.45 3.86 -14.17
N THR A 139 -18.48 5.12 -13.70
CA THR A 139 -19.60 6.02 -13.91
C THR A 139 -19.77 6.35 -15.39
N LEU A 140 -18.70 6.77 -16.09
CA LEU A 140 -18.75 7.04 -17.52
C LEU A 140 -19.27 5.83 -18.29
N ALA A 141 -18.68 4.66 -18.06
CA ALA A 141 -19.04 3.44 -18.76
C ALA A 141 -20.50 3.05 -18.54
N THR A 142 -21.02 3.28 -17.33
CA THR A 142 -22.43 3.05 -16.99
C THR A 142 -23.34 4.00 -17.76
N GLU A 143 -23.05 5.29 -17.77
CA GLU A 143 -23.85 6.30 -18.45
C GLU A 143 -23.90 6.11 -19.98
N VAL A 144 -22.82 5.58 -20.57
CA VAL A 144 -22.76 5.30 -22.01
C VAL A 144 -23.15 3.87 -22.38
N GLY A 145 -23.60 3.06 -21.44
CA GLY A 145 -24.08 1.69 -21.65
C GLY A 145 -22.96 0.68 -21.97
N ASP A 146 -21.72 0.92 -21.60
CA ASP A 146 -20.62 -0.04 -21.78
C ASP A 146 -20.47 -0.97 -20.57
N ALA A 147 -21.24 -2.04 -20.57
CA ALA A 147 -21.30 -3.00 -19.47
C ALA A 147 -19.94 -3.68 -19.17
N GLU A 148 -19.11 -3.93 -20.18
CA GLU A 148 -17.80 -4.59 -20.00
C GLU A 148 -16.81 -3.66 -19.31
N THR A 149 -16.74 -2.39 -19.69
CA THR A 149 -15.89 -1.40 -19.00
C THR A 149 -16.42 -1.13 -17.59
N THR A 150 -17.75 -1.00 -17.40
CA THR A 150 -18.36 -0.86 -16.07
C THR A 150 -17.94 -2.00 -15.15
N LYS A 151 -18.06 -3.26 -15.60
CA LYS A 151 -17.68 -4.45 -14.82
C LYS A 151 -16.18 -4.48 -14.51
N LEU A 152 -15.33 -4.13 -15.47
CA LEU A 152 -13.89 -4.07 -15.31
C LEU A 152 -13.50 -3.02 -14.26
N ALA A 153 -13.93 -1.77 -14.44
CA ALA A 153 -13.60 -0.67 -13.54
C ALA A 153 -14.10 -0.91 -12.11
N LYS A 154 -15.34 -1.41 -11.97
CA LYS A 154 -15.90 -1.78 -10.66
C LYS A 154 -15.11 -2.88 -9.96
N ARG A 155 -14.64 -3.90 -10.69
CA ARG A 155 -13.81 -4.98 -10.13
C ARG A 155 -12.49 -4.41 -9.60
N ILE A 156 -11.78 -3.64 -10.41
CA ILE A 156 -10.48 -3.06 -10.03
C ILE A 156 -10.68 -2.12 -8.84
N ARG A 157 -11.61 -1.17 -8.90
CA ARG A 157 -11.89 -0.26 -7.78
C ARG A 157 -12.10 -0.99 -6.45
N ARG A 158 -12.83 -2.12 -6.44
CA ARG A 158 -13.02 -2.93 -5.23
C ARG A 158 -11.74 -3.60 -4.74
N GLU A 159 -10.79 -3.88 -5.63
CA GLU A 159 -9.49 -4.43 -5.28
C GLU A 159 -8.62 -3.36 -4.63
N GLU A 160 -8.63 -2.12 -5.13
CA GLU A 160 -7.96 -0.97 -4.52
C GLU A 160 -8.59 -0.57 -3.17
N GLU A 161 -9.92 -0.58 -3.05
CA GLU A 161 -10.61 -0.36 -1.77
C GLU A 161 -10.16 -1.37 -0.69
N ARG A 162 -9.93 -2.63 -1.06
CA ARG A 162 -9.41 -3.65 -0.12
C ARG A 162 -7.96 -3.35 0.30
N MET A 163 -7.13 -2.89 -0.65
CA MET A 163 -5.76 -2.52 -0.34
C MET A 163 -5.70 -1.26 0.52
N ALA A 164 -6.45 -0.21 0.20
CA ALA A 164 -6.58 1.00 1.02
C ALA A 164 -7.03 0.68 2.45
N LYS A 165 -8.01 -0.21 2.62
CA LYS A 165 -8.47 -0.68 3.93
C LYS A 165 -7.36 -1.41 4.70
N TYR A 166 -6.61 -2.26 4.02
CA TYR A 166 -5.47 -2.96 4.63
C TYR A 166 -4.41 -1.96 5.10
N LEU A 167 -4.01 -1.01 4.26
CA LEU A 167 -3.00 0.01 4.57
C LEU A 167 -3.44 0.91 5.73
N THR A 168 -4.72 1.32 5.74
CA THR A 168 -5.30 2.09 6.85
C THR A 168 -5.19 1.34 8.18
N ALA A 169 -5.35 0.02 8.19
CA ALA A 169 -5.20 -0.79 9.39
C ALA A 169 -3.73 -1.10 9.73
N GLU A 170 -2.83 -1.17 8.75
CA GLU A 170 -1.42 -1.50 8.95
C GLU A 170 -0.60 -0.26 9.37
N LEU A 171 -0.90 0.93 8.85
CA LEU A 171 -0.17 2.15 9.14
C LEU A 171 -0.01 2.43 10.64
N PRO A 172 -1.05 2.35 11.51
CA PRO A 172 -0.87 2.48 12.95
C PRO A 172 0.04 1.42 13.59
N ARG A 173 0.13 0.22 12.99
CA ARG A 173 1.03 -0.84 13.46
C ARG A 173 2.48 -0.52 13.14
N LEU A 174 2.73 0.00 11.93
CA LEU A 174 4.04 0.46 11.50
C LEU A 174 4.53 1.65 12.34
N VAL A 175 3.65 2.61 12.64
CA VAL A 175 3.97 3.73 13.56
C VAL A 175 4.35 3.22 14.95
N LYS A 176 3.69 2.17 15.47
CA LYS A 176 4.09 1.56 16.75
C LYS A 176 5.49 0.92 16.68
N ASP A 177 5.90 0.41 15.52
CA ASP A 177 7.26 -0.12 15.35
C ASP A 177 8.28 1.02 15.38
N VAL A 178 8.00 2.19 14.76
CA VAL A 178 8.83 3.40 14.89
C VAL A 178 8.92 3.85 16.35
N VAL A 179 7.80 3.94 17.06
CA VAL A 179 7.78 4.30 18.49
C VAL A 179 8.66 3.34 19.33
N ARG A 180 8.62 2.04 19.02
CA ARG A 180 9.46 1.05 19.70
C ARG A 180 10.94 1.21 19.40
N ALA A 181 11.27 1.61 18.17
CA ALA A 181 12.64 1.78 17.73
C ALA A 181 13.27 3.07 18.27
N GLU A 182 12.51 4.18 18.27
CA GLU A 182 13.03 5.52 18.49
C GLU A 182 12.77 6.06 19.90
N ILE A 183 11.58 5.83 20.46
CA ILE A 183 11.18 6.43 21.73
C ILE A 183 11.62 5.56 22.90
N PRO A 184 12.35 6.09 23.90
CA PRO A 184 12.68 5.37 25.13
C PRO A 184 11.42 4.86 25.86
N ARG A 185 11.54 3.71 26.55
CA ARG A 185 10.39 3.04 27.14
C ARG A 185 9.68 3.88 28.22
N ASP A 186 10.42 4.65 28.97
CA ASP A 186 9.96 5.57 30.02
C ASP A 186 9.19 6.77 29.47
N GLN A 187 9.42 7.13 28.20
CA GLN A 187 8.72 8.21 27.48
C GLN A 187 7.49 7.72 26.69
N ARG A 188 7.20 6.43 26.70
CA ARG A 188 6.02 5.86 26.05
C ARG A 188 4.83 5.88 26.99
N ALA A 189 3.61 6.09 26.45
CA ALA A 189 2.39 5.95 27.22
C ALA A 189 2.33 4.56 27.88
N THR A 190 2.14 4.52 29.21
CA THR A 190 1.92 3.26 29.92
C THR A 190 0.57 2.69 29.51
N SER A 191 0.53 1.44 29.08
CA SER A 191 -0.73 0.79 28.71
C SER A 191 -1.66 0.79 29.94
N ASN A 192 -2.87 1.23 29.78
CA ASN A 192 -3.91 1.35 30.82
C ASN A 192 -4.27 0.00 31.50
N ARG A 193 -3.60 -1.08 31.11
CA ARG A 193 -3.79 -2.45 31.64
C ARG A 193 -3.25 -2.63 33.06
N SER A 194 -2.22 -1.85 33.44
CA SER A 194 -1.68 -1.88 34.82
C SER A 194 -2.55 -1.11 35.82
N ARG A 195 -3.19 -0.01 35.40
CA ARG A 195 -4.11 0.76 36.25
C ARG A 195 -5.38 0.00 36.63
N ARG A 196 -5.91 -0.86 35.74
CA ARG A 196 -7.10 -1.69 36.07
C ARG A 196 -6.80 -2.81 37.08
N ARG A 197 -5.56 -3.34 37.13
CA ARG A 197 -5.20 -4.38 38.13
C ARG A 197 -4.96 -3.81 39.51
N THR A 198 -4.46 -2.59 39.64
CA THR A 198 -4.24 -1.94 40.95
C THR A 198 -5.57 -1.46 41.57
N THR A 199 -6.51 -0.95 40.79
CA THR A 199 -7.83 -0.52 41.29
C THR A 199 -8.73 -1.70 41.63
N SER A 200 -8.59 -2.86 40.99
CA SER A 200 -9.31 -4.08 41.34
C SER A 200 -8.82 -4.70 42.68
N ARG A 201 -7.51 -4.61 42.94
CA ARG A 201 -6.90 -5.20 44.15
C ARG A 201 -7.17 -4.36 45.43
N SER A 202 -7.36 -3.04 45.28
CA SER A 202 -7.70 -2.18 46.42
C SER A 202 -9.20 -2.22 46.80
N ARG A 203 -10.05 -2.77 45.93
CA ARG A 203 -11.51 -2.88 46.21
C ARG A 203 -11.88 -4.14 46.98
N THR A 204 -11.05 -5.21 46.93
CA THR A 204 -11.29 -6.50 47.56
C THR A 204 -10.85 -6.52 49.03
N THR A 205 -10.02 -5.56 49.49
CA THR A 205 -9.54 -5.50 50.87
C THR A 205 -10.39 -4.60 51.79
N ARG A 206 -11.42 -3.93 51.26
CA ARG A 206 -12.28 -2.99 52.05
C ARG A 206 -13.65 -3.52 52.45
N SER A 207 -13.99 -4.75 52.05
CA SER A 207 -15.31 -5.35 52.37
C SER A 207 -15.25 -6.43 53.47
N GLY A 208 -14.11 -6.55 54.19
CA GLY A 208 -13.91 -7.59 55.23
C GLY A 208 -13.86 -7.13 56.66
N SER A 209 -14.37 -5.91 56.99
CA SER A 209 -14.37 -5.45 58.38
C SER A 209 -15.65 -4.69 58.74
N ALA A 210 -16.78 -5.41 58.78
CA ALA A 210 -18.01 -4.94 59.42
C ALA A 210 -18.95 -6.14 59.64
N ALA A 211 -18.63 -7.01 60.60
CA ALA A 211 -19.60 -7.88 61.28
C ALA A 211 -18.90 -8.53 62.48
N SER A 212 -18.93 -7.86 63.63
CA SER A 212 -18.88 -8.44 64.98
C SER A 212 -19.03 -7.29 65.98
N SER A 213 -20.20 -7.01 66.44
CA SER A 213 -20.62 -6.64 67.78
C SER A 213 -22.13 -6.54 67.78
#